data_76d9f784a96225e509a65fd83737da57
#
_entry.id   76d9f784a96225e509a65fd83737da57
#
_cell.length_a   1.000
_cell.length_b   1.000
_cell.length_c   1.000
_cell.angle_alpha   90.00
_cell.angle_beta   90.00
_cell.angle_gamma   90.00
#
_symmetry.space_group_name_H-M   'P 1'
#
loop_
_entity.id
_entity.type
_entity.pdbx_description
1 polymer ?
#
loop_
_entity_poly.entity_id
_entity_poly.type
_entity_poly.pdbx_seq_one_letter_code
_entity_poly.pdbx_strand_id
1 'polypeptide(L)'
;MSLLKSARKTIAFLLVAALFVLYIFPFFLILTNSFKTRLKVVSSPLSLPTEFKLDNYVSAIRKMDFLHALGNSLMVTVVSVVVIIVMASMLAYYLVRWKSKFSSGVLMALVASMIVPFQSLMIPFVTIYGQLGLLNSKWMLCFYYLGFGIPLATFMYHGFIKGIPKDLEQAAFVDGASRIQVFTRVIFPILAPITTTIAILDVLWIWNDFLLPSLVLLSDSNRTLPLSTFYFFGKYTSNYSEAMAALVLSIIPIILFYLAMQRHIIKGVMDGAVK
;
A
#
# COMPACT_ATOMS: atom_id res chain seq x y z
N MET A 1 -29.31 -27.06 25.74
CA MET A 1 -29.01 -26.20 24.58
C MET A 1 -28.22 -24.93 24.92
N SER A 2 -28.47 -24.29 26.09
CA SER A 2 -27.74 -23.08 26.54
C SER A 2 -26.25 -23.33 26.86
N LEU A 3 -25.93 -24.41 27.54
CA LEU A 3 -24.55 -24.78 27.92
C LEU A 3 -23.66 -25.05 26.67
N LEU A 4 -24.17 -25.75 25.67
CA LEU A 4 -23.45 -26.00 24.42
C LEU A 4 -23.20 -24.72 23.63
N LYS A 5 -24.15 -23.78 23.62
CA LYS A 5 -23.96 -22.45 22.98
C LYS A 5 -22.92 -21.61 23.73
N SER A 6 -22.90 -21.68 25.07
CA SER A 6 -21.91 -20.99 25.89
C SER A 6 -20.51 -21.58 25.68
N ALA A 7 -20.35 -22.91 25.74
CA ALA A 7 -19.08 -23.59 25.47
C ALA A 7 -18.51 -23.27 24.11
N ARG A 8 -19.35 -23.26 23.05
CA ARG A 8 -18.94 -22.86 21.68
C ARG A 8 -18.45 -21.43 21.60
N LYS A 9 -19.11 -20.48 22.29
CA LYS A 9 -18.67 -19.08 22.36
C LYS A 9 -17.33 -18.95 23.07
N THR A 10 -17.14 -19.67 24.19
CA THR A 10 -15.87 -19.65 24.93
C THR A 10 -14.73 -20.23 24.09
N ILE A 11 -14.96 -21.36 23.42
CA ILE A 11 -13.95 -21.96 22.53
C ILE A 11 -13.61 -21.00 21.38
N ALA A 12 -14.61 -20.39 20.74
CA ALA A 12 -14.39 -19.42 19.67
C ALA A 12 -13.59 -18.19 20.17
N PHE A 13 -13.91 -17.69 21.37
CA PHE A 13 -13.16 -16.59 21.98
C PHE A 13 -11.70 -16.98 22.26
N LEU A 14 -11.46 -18.17 22.83
CA LEU A 14 -10.10 -18.65 23.09
C LEU A 14 -9.29 -18.84 21.81
N LEU A 15 -9.91 -19.36 20.74
CA LEU A 15 -9.27 -19.48 19.43
C LEU A 15 -8.91 -18.10 18.84
N VAL A 16 -9.82 -17.15 18.90
CA VAL A 16 -9.56 -15.77 18.42
C VAL A 16 -8.46 -15.11 19.24
N ALA A 17 -8.48 -15.28 20.58
CA ALA A 17 -7.43 -14.75 21.45
C ALA A 17 -6.06 -15.39 21.15
N ALA A 18 -6.01 -16.71 20.96
CA ALA A 18 -4.78 -17.41 20.60
C ALA A 18 -4.23 -16.94 19.24
N LEU A 19 -5.09 -16.78 18.23
CA LEU A 19 -4.71 -16.22 16.94
C LEU A 19 -4.20 -14.76 17.08
N PHE A 20 -4.88 -13.94 17.89
CA PHE A 20 -4.44 -12.58 18.15
C PHE A 20 -3.03 -12.55 18.76
N VAL A 21 -2.77 -13.37 19.78
CA VAL A 21 -1.43 -13.47 20.38
C VAL A 21 -0.40 -13.92 19.35
N LEU A 22 -0.73 -14.93 18.55
CA LEU A 22 0.17 -15.45 17.51
C LEU A 22 0.54 -14.37 16.48
N TYR A 23 -0.45 -13.57 16.02
CA TYR A 23 -0.21 -12.52 15.02
C TYR A 23 0.51 -11.29 15.60
N ILE A 24 0.28 -10.94 16.88
CA ILE A 24 0.93 -9.78 17.49
C ILE A 24 2.36 -10.10 17.99
N PHE A 25 2.66 -11.38 18.22
CA PHE A 25 3.91 -11.84 18.80
C PHE A 25 5.17 -11.37 18.03
N PRO A 26 5.28 -11.45 16.68
CA PRO A 26 6.43 -10.94 15.98
C PRO A 26 6.63 -9.44 16.16
N PHE A 27 5.57 -8.65 16.21
CA PHE A 27 5.67 -7.21 16.47
C PHE A 27 6.14 -6.92 17.89
N PHE A 28 5.67 -7.69 18.86
CA PHE A 28 6.16 -7.63 20.24
C PHE A 28 7.65 -7.96 20.31
N LEU A 29 8.12 -8.99 19.59
CA LEU A 29 9.54 -9.34 19.52
C LEU A 29 10.38 -8.22 18.90
N ILE A 30 9.93 -7.63 17.81
CA ILE A 30 10.63 -6.50 17.16
C ILE A 30 10.74 -5.34 18.15
N LEU A 31 9.63 -4.98 18.80
CA LEU A 31 9.59 -3.87 19.76
C LEU A 31 10.50 -4.13 20.97
N THR A 32 10.43 -5.31 21.59
CA THR A 32 11.25 -5.63 22.77
C THR A 32 12.73 -5.71 22.44
N ASN A 33 13.09 -6.28 21.28
CA ASN A 33 14.47 -6.40 20.86
C ASN A 33 15.07 -5.08 20.38
N SER A 34 14.27 -4.11 19.95
CA SER A 34 14.76 -2.77 19.56
C SER A 34 15.40 -2.01 20.70
N PHE A 35 15.07 -2.33 21.95
CA PHE A 35 15.65 -1.71 23.15
C PHE A 35 16.87 -2.46 23.73
N LYS A 36 17.21 -3.64 23.19
CA LYS A 36 18.30 -4.48 23.71
C LYS A 36 19.64 -4.15 23.07
N THR A 37 20.72 -4.59 23.73
CA THR A 37 22.05 -4.62 23.11
C THR A 37 22.13 -5.75 22.07
N ARG A 38 23.04 -5.61 21.09
CA ARG A 38 23.27 -6.62 20.04
C ARG A 38 23.48 -8.04 20.61
N LEU A 39 24.25 -8.18 21.69
CA LEU A 39 24.45 -9.48 22.34
C LEU A 39 23.17 -10.07 22.89
N LYS A 40 22.34 -9.27 23.58
CA LYS A 40 21.07 -9.72 24.17
C LYS A 40 20.02 -10.07 23.14
N VAL A 41 20.01 -9.41 21.97
CA VAL A 41 19.12 -9.78 20.86
C VAL A 41 19.42 -11.18 20.36
N VAL A 42 20.70 -11.57 20.28
CA VAL A 42 21.12 -12.88 19.77
C VAL A 42 21.02 -13.97 20.87
N SER A 43 21.50 -13.67 22.08
CA SER A 43 21.57 -14.66 23.17
C SER A 43 20.23 -14.96 23.83
N SER A 44 19.34 -13.97 23.90
CA SER A 44 18.06 -14.07 24.61
C SER A 44 16.95 -13.28 23.91
N PRO A 45 16.54 -13.68 22.69
CA PRO A 45 15.60 -12.90 21.87
C PRO A 45 14.21 -12.77 22.51
N LEU A 46 13.79 -13.76 23.30
CA LEU A 46 12.47 -13.80 23.94
C LEU A 46 12.42 -13.08 25.30
N SER A 47 13.57 -12.75 25.91
CA SER A 47 13.58 -12.04 27.20
C SER A 47 13.04 -10.62 27.05
N LEU A 48 12.55 -10.05 28.15
CA LEU A 48 12.24 -8.62 28.19
C LEU A 48 13.54 -7.79 28.28
N PRO A 49 13.56 -6.55 27.79
CA PRO A 49 14.72 -5.68 27.95
C PRO A 49 14.91 -5.32 29.42
N THR A 50 16.13 -5.49 29.94
CA THR A 50 16.51 -5.08 31.29
C THR A 50 16.83 -3.59 31.37
N GLU A 51 17.19 -2.99 30.26
CA GLU A 51 17.49 -1.57 30.09
C GLU A 51 16.84 -1.10 28.78
N PHE A 52 16.24 0.07 28.79
CA PHE A 52 15.65 0.67 27.60
C PHE A 52 16.72 1.51 26.88
N LYS A 53 17.41 0.92 25.91
CA LYS A 53 18.45 1.63 25.12
C LYS A 53 17.82 2.37 23.93
N LEU A 54 17.67 3.68 24.08
CA LEU A 54 17.23 4.55 22.99
C LEU A 54 18.30 4.82 21.95
N ASP A 55 19.57 4.52 22.25
CA ASP A 55 20.70 4.69 21.34
C ASP A 55 20.50 3.95 20.01
N ASN A 56 19.81 2.78 20.04
CA ASN A 56 19.48 2.05 18.84
C ASN A 56 18.58 2.87 17.88
N TYR A 57 17.63 3.61 18.45
CA TYR A 57 16.73 4.47 17.68
C TYR A 57 17.45 5.70 17.13
N VAL A 58 18.30 6.35 17.93
CA VAL A 58 19.12 7.50 17.48
C VAL A 58 20.05 7.05 16.36
N SER A 59 20.71 5.91 16.52
CA SER A 59 21.57 5.33 15.50
C SER A 59 20.81 4.97 14.24
N ALA A 60 19.64 4.33 14.38
CA ALA A 60 18.78 3.96 13.26
C ALA A 60 18.33 5.20 12.47
N ILE A 61 17.79 6.23 13.14
CA ILE A 61 17.36 7.49 12.52
C ILE A 61 18.48 8.11 11.68
N ARG A 62 19.70 8.14 12.23
CA ARG A 62 20.84 8.73 11.53
C ARG A 62 21.32 7.89 10.35
N LYS A 63 21.49 6.56 10.53
CA LYS A 63 22.06 5.67 9.53
C LYS A 63 21.14 5.42 8.33
N MET A 64 19.82 5.37 8.57
CA MET A 64 18.84 5.20 7.48
C MET A 64 18.38 6.52 6.87
N ASP A 65 18.91 7.65 7.33
CA ASP A 65 18.44 8.99 6.96
C ASP A 65 16.90 9.10 7.01
N PHE A 66 16.37 8.80 8.21
CA PHE A 66 14.95 8.56 8.43
C PHE A 66 14.04 9.64 7.85
N LEU A 67 14.34 10.92 8.10
CA LEU A 67 13.48 12.01 7.65
C LEU A 67 13.44 12.12 6.12
N HIS A 68 14.57 11.92 5.47
CA HIS A 68 14.65 11.93 4.01
C HIS A 68 13.93 10.72 3.41
N ALA A 69 14.19 9.52 3.93
CA ALA A 69 13.52 8.30 3.49
C ALA A 69 12.00 8.35 3.72
N LEU A 70 11.54 8.93 4.84
CA LEU A 70 10.13 9.19 5.13
C LEU A 70 9.53 10.15 4.09
N GLY A 71 10.21 11.26 3.81
CA GLY A 71 9.80 12.23 2.79
C GLY A 71 9.70 11.59 1.40
N ASN A 72 10.68 10.73 1.04
CA ASN A 72 10.63 9.97 -0.22
C ASN A 72 9.41 9.03 -0.29
N SER A 73 9.16 8.26 0.79
CA SER A 73 8.00 7.37 0.84
C SER A 73 6.69 8.14 0.74
N LEU A 74 6.54 9.24 1.47
CA LEU A 74 5.35 10.08 1.41
C LEU A 74 5.13 10.64 0.01
N MET A 75 6.18 11.21 -0.61
CA MET A 75 6.10 11.76 -1.97
C MET A 75 5.72 10.68 -2.98
N VAL A 76 6.42 9.56 -3.00
CA VAL A 76 6.14 8.46 -3.94
C VAL A 76 4.72 7.94 -3.75
N THR A 77 4.29 7.68 -2.51
CA THR A 77 2.96 7.16 -2.24
C THR A 77 1.87 8.13 -2.64
N VAL A 78 1.96 9.39 -2.19
CA VAL A 78 0.92 10.39 -2.47
C VAL A 78 0.81 10.68 -3.97
N VAL A 79 1.95 10.92 -4.63
CA VAL A 79 1.94 11.23 -6.07
C VAL A 79 1.38 10.05 -6.87
N SER A 80 1.86 8.82 -6.62
CA SER A 80 1.39 7.64 -7.34
C SER A 80 -0.11 7.42 -7.14
N VAL A 81 -0.60 7.46 -5.89
CA VAL A 81 -2.02 7.23 -5.57
C VAL A 81 -2.91 8.28 -6.22
N VAL A 82 -2.55 9.57 -6.13
CA VAL A 82 -3.34 10.65 -6.75
C VAL A 82 -3.42 10.46 -8.26
N VAL A 83 -2.30 10.16 -8.92
CA VAL A 83 -2.29 9.98 -10.38
C VAL A 83 -3.04 8.71 -10.78
N ILE A 84 -2.90 7.59 -10.04
CA ILE A 84 -3.67 6.36 -10.27
C ILE A 84 -5.18 6.65 -10.18
N ILE A 85 -5.63 7.33 -9.12
CA ILE A 85 -7.05 7.66 -8.92
C ILE A 85 -7.57 8.49 -10.11
N VAL A 86 -6.87 9.55 -10.49
CA VAL A 86 -7.31 10.42 -11.58
C VAL A 86 -7.37 9.65 -12.91
N MET A 87 -6.29 8.98 -13.27
CA MET A 87 -6.21 8.27 -14.55
C MET A 87 -7.17 7.09 -14.62
N ALA A 88 -7.24 6.28 -13.57
CA ALA A 88 -8.09 5.09 -13.55
C ALA A 88 -9.59 5.43 -13.52
N SER A 89 -10.00 6.47 -12.78
CA SER A 89 -11.39 6.91 -12.74
C SER A 89 -11.86 7.47 -14.08
N MET A 90 -11.02 8.28 -14.75
CA MET A 90 -11.31 8.80 -16.10
C MET A 90 -11.37 7.68 -17.13
N LEU A 91 -10.39 6.76 -17.09
CA LEU A 91 -10.35 5.61 -18.00
C LEU A 91 -11.58 4.71 -17.81
N ALA A 92 -11.91 4.37 -16.57
CA ALA A 92 -13.07 3.55 -16.27
C ALA A 92 -14.39 4.21 -16.71
N TYR A 93 -14.53 5.53 -16.49
CA TYR A 93 -15.68 6.30 -16.96
C TYR A 93 -15.82 6.21 -18.47
N TYR A 94 -14.72 6.42 -19.22
CA TYR A 94 -14.73 6.26 -20.66
C TYR A 94 -15.14 4.84 -21.07
N LEU A 95 -14.54 3.79 -20.50
CA LEU A 95 -14.80 2.39 -20.86
C LEU A 95 -16.25 1.96 -20.60
N VAL A 96 -16.90 2.49 -19.56
CA VAL A 96 -18.31 2.19 -19.23
C VAL A 96 -19.28 2.94 -20.16
N ARG A 97 -19.00 4.20 -20.48
CA ARG A 97 -19.93 5.06 -21.24
C ARG A 97 -19.81 4.87 -22.75
N TRP A 98 -18.60 4.61 -23.27
CA TRP A 98 -18.32 4.28 -24.66
C TRP A 98 -18.20 2.76 -24.86
N LYS A 99 -19.36 2.12 -25.03
CA LYS A 99 -19.41 0.68 -25.30
C LYS A 99 -18.95 0.39 -26.72
N SER A 100 -17.74 -0.13 -26.87
CA SER A 100 -17.17 -0.56 -28.15
C SER A 100 -16.34 -1.85 -27.98
N LYS A 101 -16.01 -2.52 -29.07
CA LYS A 101 -15.07 -3.67 -29.04
C LYS A 101 -13.70 -3.24 -28.51
N PHE A 102 -13.29 -2.00 -28.83
CA PHE A 102 -12.05 -1.41 -28.31
C PHE A 102 -12.10 -1.26 -26.79
N SER A 103 -13.17 -0.65 -26.24
CA SER A 103 -13.32 -0.49 -24.78
C SER A 103 -13.30 -1.84 -24.06
N SER A 104 -13.96 -2.85 -24.62
CA SER A 104 -13.93 -4.21 -24.05
C SER A 104 -12.54 -4.84 -24.14
N GLY A 105 -11.83 -4.65 -25.26
CA GLY A 105 -10.46 -5.11 -25.44
C GLY A 105 -9.47 -4.47 -24.45
N VAL A 106 -9.56 -3.15 -24.26
CA VAL A 106 -8.74 -2.43 -23.27
C VAL A 106 -9.00 -2.93 -21.85
N LEU A 107 -10.28 -3.07 -21.45
CA LEU A 107 -10.60 -3.60 -20.12
C LEU A 107 -10.05 -5.02 -19.94
N MET A 108 -10.22 -5.89 -20.96
CA MET A 108 -9.69 -7.24 -20.91
C MET A 108 -8.16 -7.27 -20.82
N ALA A 109 -7.46 -6.41 -21.55
CA ALA A 109 -6.00 -6.28 -21.47
C ALA A 109 -5.52 -5.83 -20.08
N LEU A 110 -6.22 -4.85 -19.46
CA LEU A 110 -5.93 -4.42 -18.09
C LEU A 110 -6.13 -5.56 -17.08
N VAL A 111 -7.25 -6.30 -17.19
CA VAL A 111 -7.50 -7.44 -16.29
C VAL A 111 -6.47 -8.56 -16.53
N ALA A 112 -6.12 -8.84 -17.78
CA ALA A 112 -5.10 -9.84 -18.10
C ALA A 112 -3.72 -9.46 -17.56
N SER A 113 -3.36 -8.17 -17.57
CA SER A 113 -2.08 -7.71 -17.00
C SER A 113 -1.95 -7.95 -15.50
N MET A 114 -3.05 -8.00 -14.75
CA MET A 114 -3.05 -8.28 -13.31
C MET A 114 -2.67 -9.74 -12.98
N ILE A 115 -2.82 -10.66 -13.93
CA ILE A 115 -2.51 -12.08 -13.73
C ILE A 115 -1.00 -12.33 -13.80
N VAL A 116 -0.26 -11.45 -14.49
CA VAL A 116 1.19 -11.60 -14.65
C VAL A 116 1.90 -11.15 -13.38
N PRO A 117 2.59 -12.06 -12.66
CA PRO A 117 3.30 -11.70 -11.44
C PRO A 117 4.51 -10.80 -11.77
N PHE A 118 4.71 -9.75 -10.98
CA PHE A 118 5.83 -8.82 -11.16
C PHE A 118 7.19 -9.53 -11.17
N GLN A 119 7.35 -10.57 -10.35
CA GLN A 119 8.57 -11.36 -10.25
C GLN A 119 9.02 -11.97 -11.58
N SER A 120 8.07 -12.30 -12.45
CA SER A 120 8.37 -12.80 -13.80
C SER A 120 8.86 -11.70 -14.75
N LEU A 121 8.53 -10.45 -14.46
CA LEU A 121 8.87 -9.29 -15.29
C LEU A 121 10.10 -8.54 -14.78
N MET A 122 10.54 -8.77 -13.55
CA MET A 122 11.56 -7.92 -12.90
C MET A 122 12.91 -7.87 -13.65
N ILE A 123 13.36 -8.97 -14.22
CA ILE A 123 14.63 -9.00 -14.98
C ILE A 123 14.53 -8.19 -16.28
N PRO A 124 13.57 -8.48 -17.21
CA PRO A 124 13.42 -7.67 -18.40
C PRO A 124 13.08 -6.21 -18.07
N PHE A 125 12.32 -5.95 -17.01
CA PHE A 125 12.01 -4.61 -16.52
C PHE A 125 13.30 -3.82 -16.20
N VAL A 126 14.17 -4.36 -15.34
CA VAL A 126 15.42 -3.68 -14.96
C VAL A 126 16.35 -3.53 -16.16
N THR A 127 16.40 -4.52 -17.05
CA THR A 127 17.25 -4.47 -18.26
C THR A 127 16.79 -3.34 -19.19
N ILE A 128 15.49 -3.26 -19.51
CA ILE A 128 14.97 -2.27 -20.44
C ILE A 128 15.10 -0.86 -19.86
N TYR A 129 14.62 -0.65 -18.64
CA TYR A 129 14.67 0.69 -18.02
C TYR A 129 16.10 1.11 -17.63
N GLY A 130 16.98 0.15 -17.36
CA GLY A 130 18.41 0.40 -17.15
C GLY A 130 19.12 0.88 -18.42
N GLN A 131 18.89 0.22 -19.56
CA GLN A 131 19.41 0.65 -20.85
C GLN A 131 18.91 2.04 -21.28
N LEU A 132 17.69 2.38 -20.89
CA LEU A 132 17.10 3.71 -21.17
C LEU A 132 17.57 4.78 -20.18
N GLY A 133 18.40 4.44 -19.15
CA GLY A 133 18.84 5.38 -18.13
C GLY A 133 17.73 5.88 -17.20
N LEU A 134 16.63 5.14 -17.08
CA LEU A 134 15.43 5.55 -16.33
C LEU A 134 15.37 4.96 -14.91
N LEU A 135 16.43 4.28 -14.46
CA LEU A 135 16.55 3.84 -13.06
C LEU A 135 17.04 4.97 -12.16
N ASN A 136 17.04 4.71 -10.85
CA ASN A 136 17.51 5.62 -9.80
C ASN A 136 16.77 6.97 -9.70
N SER A 137 15.48 6.96 -10.01
CA SER A 137 14.63 8.16 -9.95
C SER A 137 13.33 7.87 -9.20
N LYS A 138 13.00 8.69 -8.20
CA LYS A 138 11.73 8.63 -7.46
C LYS A 138 10.53 8.93 -8.36
N TRP A 139 10.69 9.84 -9.32
CA TRP A 139 9.65 10.18 -10.28
C TRP A 139 9.36 9.04 -11.24
N MET A 140 10.41 8.33 -11.68
CA MET A 140 10.23 7.14 -12.50
C MET A 140 9.60 6.00 -11.68
N LEU A 141 9.92 5.88 -10.39
CA LEU A 141 9.23 4.93 -9.52
C LEU A 141 7.72 5.23 -9.43
N CYS A 142 7.33 6.50 -9.30
CA CYS A 142 5.91 6.88 -9.37
C CYS A 142 5.29 6.44 -10.71
N PHE A 143 5.97 6.66 -11.83
CA PHE A 143 5.50 6.23 -13.15
C PHE A 143 5.33 4.70 -13.23
N TYR A 144 6.26 3.93 -12.67
CA TYR A 144 6.16 2.47 -12.67
C TYR A 144 4.95 1.98 -11.86
N TYR A 145 4.66 2.60 -10.72
CA TYR A 145 3.47 2.29 -9.95
C TYR A 145 2.16 2.52 -10.72
N LEU A 146 2.12 3.46 -11.68
CA LEU A 146 0.94 3.64 -12.55
C LEU A 146 0.66 2.39 -13.37
N GLY A 147 1.72 1.76 -13.92
CA GLY A 147 1.58 0.54 -14.72
C GLY A 147 0.94 -0.63 -13.95
N PHE A 148 1.21 -0.71 -12.65
CA PHE A 148 0.69 -1.80 -11.80
C PHE A 148 -0.61 -1.42 -11.08
N GLY A 149 -0.82 -0.15 -10.73
CA GLY A 149 -2.00 0.31 -9.97
C GLY A 149 -3.22 0.60 -10.83
N ILE A 150 -3.03 1.20 -12.02
CA ILE A 150 -4.15 1.58 -12.91
C ILE A 150 -5.04 0.38 -13.27
N PRO A 151 -4.55 -0.84 -13.58
CA PRO A 151 -5.40 -1.95 -13.93
C PRO A 151 -6.45 -2.27 -12.86
N LEU A 152 -6.02 -2.47 -11.62
CA LEU A 152 -6.92 -2.79 -10.51
C LEU A 152 -7.88 -1.64 -10.21
N ALA A 153 -7.36 -0.42 -10.10
CA ALA A 153 -8.18 0.77 -9.86
C ALA A 153 -9.24 0.97 -10.95
N THR A 154 -8.86 0.81 -12.24
CA THR A 154 -9.79 0.90 -13.37
C THR A 154 -10.88 -0.19 -13.29
N PHE A 155 -10.51 -1.41 -12.96
CA PHE A 155 -11.47 -2.51 -12.80
C PHE A 155 -12.49 -2.21 -11.69
N MET A 156 -12.03 -1.72 -10.53
CA MET A 156 -12.89 -1.35 -9.41
C MET A 156 -13.84 -0.19 -9.77
N TYR A 157 -13.30 0.88 -10.35
CA TYR A 157 -14.11 2.01 -10.82
C TYR A 157 -15.12 1.58 -11.89
N HIS A 158 -14.70 0.76 -12.85
CA HIS A 158 -15.58 0.27 -13.92
C HIS A 158 -16.78 -0.50 -13.36
N GLY A 159 -16.54 -1.37 -12.35
CA GLY A 159 -17.63 -2.07 -11.65
C GLY A 159 -18.62 -1.11 -10.98
N PHE A 160 -18.09 -0.10 -10.29
CA PHE A 160 -18.91 0.89 -9.56
C PHE A 160 -19.70 1.81 -10.51
N ILE A 161 -19.06 2.33 -11.57
CA ILE A 161 -19.67 3.27 -12.53
C ILE A 161 -20.82 2.60 -13.30
N LYS A 162 -20.75 1.29 -13.56
CA LYS A 162 -21.86 0.55 -14.16
C LYS A 162 -23.18 0.66 -13.40
N GLY A 163 -23.11 0.81 -12.08
CA GLY A 163 -24.28 0.96 -11.22
C GLY A 163 -24.84 2.40 -11.18
N ILE A 164 -24.16 3.40 -11.74
CA ILE A 164 -24.60 4.79 -11.75
C ILE A 164 -25.59 5.02 -12.90
N PRO A 165 -26.83 5.48 -12.63
CA PRO A 165 -27.82 5.81 -13.66
C PRO A 165 -27.29 6.87 -14.62
N LYS A 166 -27.52 6.69 -15.92
CA LYS A 166 -27.13 7.68 -16.94
C LYS A 166 -27.95 8.96 -16.89
N ASP A 167 -29.13 8.93 -16.30
CA ASP A 167 -30.04 10.07 -16.19
C ASP A 167 -29.40 11.24 -15.44
N LEU A 168 -28.51 10.97 -14.48
CA LEU A 168 -27.76 12.00 -13.78
C LEU A 168 -26.85 12.82 -14.71
N GLU A 169 -26.24 12.12 -15.67
CA GLU A 169 -25.37 12.76 -16.68
C GLU A 169 -26.20 13.53 -17.73
N GLN A 170 -27.32 12.91 -18.15
CA GLN A 170 -28.23 13.54 -19.12
C GLN A 170 -28.83 14.84 -18.56
N ALA A 171 -29.27 14.84 -17.28
CA ALA A 171 -29.74 16.06 -16.63
C ALA A 171 -28.66 17.16 -16.65
N ALA A 172 -27.41 16.82 -16.26
CA ALA A 172 -26.32 17.79 -16.30
C ALA A 172 -26.00 18.29 -17.72
N PHE A 173 -26.14 17.46 -18.76
CA PHE A 173 -25.98 17.90 -20.14
C PHE A 173 -27.10 18.86 -20.58
N VAL A 174 -28.35 18.62 -20.16
CA VAL A 174 -29.48 19.54 -20.41
C VAL A 174 -29.24 20.89 -19.75
N ASP A 175 -28.61 20.90 -18.56
CA ASP A 175 -28.18 22.12 -17.86
C ASP A 175 -26.95 22.80 -18.48
N GLY A 176 -26.46 22.31 -19.62
CA GLY A 176 -25.34 22.90 -20.37
C GLY A 176 -23.95 22.52 -19.88
N ALA A 177 -23.81 21.52 -19.01
CA ALA A 177 -22.50 21.09 -18.54
C ALA A 177 -21.70 20.39 -19.65
N SER A 178 -20.41 20.72 -19.77
CA SER A 178 -19.47 20.00 -20.63
C SER A 178 -19.16 18.59 -20.08
N ARG A 179 -18.65 17.70 -20.91
CA ARG A 179 -18.25 16.32 -20.49
C ARG A 179 -17.29 16.30 -19.31
N ILE A 180 -16.33 17.21 -19.28
CA ILE A 180 -15.38 17.34 -18.17
C ILE A 180 -16.11 17.78 -16.91
N GLN A 181 -17.03 18.74 -17.02
CA GLN A 181 -17.85 19.19 -15.87
C GLN A 181 -18.77 18.09 -15.36
N VAL A 182 -19.41 17.32 -16.24
CA VAL A 182 -20.20 16.15 -15.84
C VAL A 182 -19.32 15.14 -15.08
N PHE A 183 -18.14 14.81 -15.59
CA PHE A 183 -17.23 13.92 -14.88
C PHE A 183 -16.81 14.49 -13.53
N THR A 184 -16.28 15.72 -13.48
CA THR A 184 -15.67 16.27 -12.26
C THR A 184 -16.69 16.70 -11.20
N ARG A 185 -17.88 17.20 -11.61
CA ARG A 185 -18.87 17.76 -10.68
C ARG A 185 -20.02 16.80 -10.35
N VAL A 186 -20.28 15.80 -11.19
CA VAL A 186 -21.37 14.84 -10.97
C VAL A 186 -20.82 13.45 -10.67
N ILE A 187 -20.04 12.88 -11.59
CA ILE A 187 -19.62 11.48 -11.47
C ILE A 187 -18.54 11.30 -10.40
N PHE A 188 -17.45 12.07 -10.44
CA PHE A 188 -16.32 11.88 -9.54
C PHE A 188 -16.70 12.04 -8.05
N PRO A 189 -17.56 12.99 -7.63
CA PRO A 189 -18.05 13.03 -6.27
C PRO A 189 -18.87 11.78 -5.86
N ILE A 190 -19.65 11.20 -6.77
CA ILE A 190 -20.40 9.95 -6.51
C ILE A 190 -19.44 8.77 -6.34
N LEU A 191 -18.26 8.81 -6.97
CA LEU A 191 -17.23 7.79 -6.81
C LEU A 191 -16.49 7.87 -5.46
N ALA A 192 -16.75 8.84 -4.58
CA ALA A 192 -16.00 9.02 -3.34
C ALA A 192 -15.86 7.75 -2.48
N PRO A 193 -16.89 6.89 -2.29
CA PRO A 193 -16.73 5.67 -1.50
C PRO A 193 -15.71 4.71 -2.11
N ILE A 194 -15.80 4.44 -3.41
CA ILE A 194 -14.88 3.53 -4.10
C ILE A 194 -13.49 4.14 -4.23
N THR A 195 -13.40 5.45 -4.44
CA THR A 195 -12.13 6.20 -4.47
C THR A 195 -11.38 6.07 -3.14
N THR A 196 -12.10 6.19 -2.02
CA THR A 196 -11.50 5.99 -0.69
C THR A 196 -10.96 4.58 -0.53
N THR A 197 -11.68 3.57 -0.98
CA THR A 197 -11.23 2.16 -0.93
C THR A 197 -9.97 1.96 -1.76
N ILE A 198 -9.95 2.45 -3.01
CA ILE A 198 -8.79 2.36 -3.91
C ILE A 198 -7.60 3.10 -3.29
N ALA A 199 -7.80 4.33 -2.79
CA ALA A 199 -6.75 5.10 -2.15
C ALA A 199 -6.10 4.35 -0.98
N ILE A 200 -6.91 3.72 -0.13
CA ILE A 200 -6.40 2.96 1.02
C ILE A 200 -5.60 1.74 0.55
N LEU A 201 -6.11 0.98 -0.42
CA LEU A 201 -5.42 -0.20 -0.94
C LEU A 201 -4.08 0.18 -1.59
N ASP A 202 -4.07 1.23 -2.42
CA ASP A 202 -2.85 1.68 -3.10
C ASP A 202 -1.85 2.28 -2.11
N VAL A 203 -2.29 3.06 -1.11
CA VAL A 203 -1.39 3.57 -0.06
C VAL A 203 -0.73 2.42 0.69
N LEU A 204 -1.51 1.41 1.13
CA LEU A 204 -0.97 0.27 1.85
C LEU A 204 -0.01 -0.55 0.98
N TRP A 205 -0.33 -0.74 -0.29
CA TRP A 205 0.51 -1.48 -1.21
C TRP A 205 1.81 -0.74 -1.52
N ILE A 206 1.76 0.53 -1.97
CA ILE A 206 2.93 1.32 -2.37
C ILE A 206 3.83 1.62 -1.17
N TRP A 207 3.24 1.95 0.00
CA TRP A 207 4.01 2.23 1.21
C TRP A 207 4.85 1.04 1.67
N ASN A 208 4.27 -0.17 1.63
CA ASN A 208 4.94 -1.38 2.11
C ASN A 208 5.82 -2.04 1.05
N ASP A 209 5.82 -1.55 -0.19
CA ASP A 209 6.61 -2.16 -1.25
C ASP A 209 8.11 -1.96 -1.01
N PHE A 210 8.80 -3.07 -1.08
CA PHE A 210 10.25 -3.14 -1.00
C PHE A 210 10.87 -3.59 -2.34
N LEU A 211 10.20 -4.48 -3.06
CA LEU A 211 10.80 -5.18 -4.18
C LEU A 211 11.06 -4.24 -5.37
N LEU A 212 10.04 -3.51 -5.84
CA LEU A 212 10.21 -2.60 -6.96
C LEU A 212 11.16 -1.44 -6.61
N PRO A 213 11.06 -0.75 -5.45
CA PRO A 213 12.05 0.23 -5.02
C PRO A 213 13.48 -0.31 -4.98
N SER A 214 13.70 -1.54 -4.51
CA SER A 214 15.05 -2.14 -4.41
C SER A 214 15.70 -2.38 -5.78
N LEU A 215 14.91 -2.58 -6.82
CA LEU A 215 15.38 -2.77 -8.19
C LEU A 215 15.63 -1.43 -8.93
N VAL A 216 14.91 -0.40 -8.53
CA VAL A 216 14.87 0.90 -9.25
C VAL A 216 15.75 1.95 -8.58
N LEU A 217 15.74 2.03 -7.24
CA LEU A 217 16.43 3.08 -6.49
C LEU A 217 17.81 2.63 -6.05
N LEU A 218 18.83 3.05 -6.78
CA LEU A 218 20.22 2.60 -6.57
C LEU A 218 20.99 3.46 -5.56
N SER A 219 20.66 4.76 -5.45
CA SER A 219 21.33 5.68 -4.53
C SER A 219 20.62 5.78 -3.19
N ASP A 220 21.39 5.96 -2.11
CA ASP A 220 20.87 6.08 -0.75
C ASP A 220 19.88 7.25 -0.59
N SER A 221 20.15 8.38 -1.27
CA SER A 221 19.30 9.57 -1.26
C SER A 221 17.91 9.37 -1.85
N ASN A 222 17.71 8.35 -2.69
CA ASN A 222 16.42 8.07 -3.30
C ASN A 222 15.61 6.98 -2.56
N ARG A 223 16.19 6.32 -1.56
CA ARG A 223 15.53 5.20 -0.87
C ARG A 223 14.22 5.62 -0.22
N THR A 224 13.23 4.72 -0.34
CA THR A 224 12.01 4.76 0.45
C THR A 224 12.28 4.27 1.87
N LEU A 225 11.37 4.54 2.79
CA LEU A 225 11.51 4.16 4.19
C LEU A 225 11.64 2.63 4.40
N PRO A 226 10.81 1.76 3.79
CA PRO A 226 11.03 0.32 3.85
C PRO A 226 12.38 -0.11 3.26
N LEU A 227 12.80 0.49 2.14
CA LEU A 227 14.08 0.17 1.51
C LEU A 227 15.26 0.59 2.38
N SER A 228 15.18 1.72 3.10
CA SER A 228 16.24 2.22 3.96
C SER A 228 16.53 1.30 5.16
N THR A 229 15.55 0.51 5.62
CA THR A 229 15.76 -0.46 6.69
C THR A 229 16.76 -1.54 6.31
N PHE A 230 16.93 -1.81 5.01
CA PHE A 230 17.85 -2.82 4.51
C PHE A 230 19.33 -2.48 4.75
N TYR A 231 19.64 -1.22 5.06
CA TYR A 231 20.99 -0.79 5.45
C TYR A 231 21.56 -1.64 6.60
N PHE A 232 20.71 -2.10 7.53
CA PHE A 232 21.12 -2.84 8.73
C PHE A 232 21.35 -4.34 8.49
N PHE A 233 21.04 -4.85 7.30
CA PHE A 233 21.20 -6.27 6.91
C PHE A 233 22.41 -6.49 5.97
N GLY A 234 23.51 -5.80 6.23
CA GLY A 234 24.73 -5.93 5.45
C GLY A 234 25.40 -7.29 5.59
N LYS A 235 26.15 -7.71 4.56
CA LYS A 235 26.79 -9.04 4.45
C LYS A 235 27.77 -9.35 5.61
N TYR A 236 28.38 -8.32 6.21
CA TYR A 236 29.44 -8.49 7.21
C TYR A 236 29.14 -7.88 8.59
N THR A 237 28.11 -7.06 8.71
CA THR A 237 27.77 -6.36 9.95
C THR A 237 26.26 -6.21 10.11
N SER A 238 25.61 -7.30 10.50
CA SER A 238 24.20 -7.20 10.87
C SER A 238 24.07 -6.68 12.30
N ASN A 239 23.56 -5.46 12.47
CA ASN A 239 23.21 -4.93 13.79
C ASN A 239 21.71 -5.12 14.03
N TYR A 240 21.36 -6.29 14.56
CA TYR A 240 19.96 -6.67 14.75
C TYR A 240 19.18 -5.73 15.67
N SER A 241 19.82 -5.14 16.71
CA SER A 241 19.13 -4.20 17.59
C SER A 241 18.76 -2.90 16.90
N GLU A 242 19.68 -2.34 16.10
CA GLU A 242 19.38 -1.16 15.27
C GLU A 242 18.39 -1.50 14.15
N ALA A 243 18.49 -2.68 13.53
CA ALA A 243 17.55 -3.15 12.54
C ALA A 243 16.11 -3.24 13.11
N MET A 244 15.95 -3.76 14.33
CA MET A 244 14.64 -3.82 14.99
C MET A 244 14.12 -2.40 15.29
N ALA A 245 14.98 -1.46 15.72
CA ALA A 245 14.60 -0.07 15.92
C ALA A 245 14.18 0.60 14.59
N ALA A 246 14.90 0.35 13.50
CA ALA A 246 14.56 0.84 12.17
C ALA A 246 13.19 0.30 11.68
N LEU A 247 12.92 -0.99 11.90
CA LEU A 247 11.62 -1.58 11.58
C LEU A 247 10.48 -0.94 12.38
N VAL A 248 10.66 -0.73 13.69
CA VAL A 248 9.66 -0.04 14.53
C VAL A 248 9.39 1.37 13.96
N LEU A 249 10.43 2.14 13.66
CA LEU A 249 10.30 3.47 13.08
C LEU A 249 9.56 3.45 11.72
N SER A 250 9.82 2.45 10.90
CA SER A 250 9.20 2.32 9.57
C SER A 250 7.72 1.92 9.62
N ILE A 251 7.32 1.19 10.67
CA ILE A 251 5.94 0.74 10.85
C ILE A 251 5.05 1.85 11.42
N ILE A 252 5.58 2.77 12.23
CA ILE A 252 4.80 3.83 12.89
C ILE A 252 3.93 4.64 11.92
N PRO A 253 4.46 5.20 10.80
CA PRO A 253 3.65 6.03 9.91
C PRO A 253 2.46 5.28 9.30
N ILE A 254 2.64 4.01 8.91
CA ILE A 254 1.56 3.22 8.32
C ILE A 254 0.51 2.79 9.35
N ILE A 255 0.92 2.54 10.61
CA ILE A 255 -0.02 2.31 11.70
C ILE A 255 -0.86 3.57 11.96
N LEU A 256 -0.24 4.75 12.00
CA LEU A 256 -0.97 6.01 12.16
C LEU A 256 -1.96 6.24 11.02
N PHE A 257 -1.55 5.98 9.78
CA PHE A 257 -2.44 6.03 8.62
C PHE A 257 -3.60 5.04 8.77
N TYR A 258 -3.32 3.79 9.14
CA TYR A 258 -4.35 2.76 9.35
C TYR A 258 -5.36 3.16 10.42
N LEU A 259 -4.90 3.65 11.58
CA LEU A 259 -5.76 4.10 12.67
C LEU A 259 -6.66 5.27 12.25
N ALA A 260 -6.15 6.19 11.42
CA ALA A 260 -6.93 7.29 10.87
C ALA A 260 -8.00 6.80 9.87
N MET A 261 -7.67 5.78 9.07
CA MET A 261 -8.51 5.30 7.97
C MET A 261 -9.35 4.06 8.31
N GLN A 262 -9.19 3.41 9.47
CA GLN A 262 -9.83 2.13 9.82
C GLN A 262 -11.36 2.10 9.64
N ARG A 263 -12.05 3.22 9.94
CA ARG A 263 -13.52 3.32 9.77
C ARG A 263 -13.93 3.22 8.29
N HIS A 264 -13.14 3.80 7.40
CA HIS A 264 -13.38 3.75 5.96
C HIS A 264 -13.03 2.38 5.37
N ILE A 265 -11.99 1.73 5.90
CA ILE A 265 -11.59 0.36 5.52
C ILE A 265 -12.73 -0.62 5.82
N ILE A 266 -13.25 -0.60 7.05
CA ILE A 266 -14.33 -1.49 7.47
C ILE A 266 -15.57 -1.27 6.61
N LYS A 267 -15.96 -0.01 6.36
CA LYS A 267 -17.11 0.31 5.53
C LYS A 267 -16.93 -0.15 4.08
N GLY A 268 -15.77 0.11 3.47
CA GLY A 268 -15.48 -0.28 2.09
C GLY A 268 -15.50 -1.80 1.88
N VAL A 269 -14.98 -2.57 2.84
CA VAL A 269 -15.01 -4.04 2.80
C VAL A 269 -16.44 -4.56 2.95
N MET A 270 -17.24 -3.98 3.85
CA MET A 270 -18.64 -4.39 4.06
C MET A 270 -19.51 -4.08 2.84
N ASP A 271 -19.38 -2.91 2.24
CA ASP A 271 -20.12 -2.51 1.03
C ASP A 271 -19.76 -3.39 -0.19
N GLY A 272 -18.54 -3.94 -0.23
CA GLY A 272 -18.10 -4.89 -1.26
C GLY A 272 -18.56 -6.33 -1.03
N ALA A 273 -18.83 -6.74 0.21
CA ALA A 273 -19.21 -8.10 0.57
C ALA A 273 -20.74 -8.35 0.53
N VAL A 274 -21.56 -7.30 0.43
CA VAL A 274 -23.05 -7.38 0.48
C VAL A 274 -23.68 -7.32 -0.93
N LYS A 275 -22.91 -7.51 -2.00
CA LYS A 275 -23.44 -7.59 -3.37
C LYS A 275 -23.50 -9.02 -3.85
#